data_27dc295364b61e43943e44c1c6abbdc7
#
_entry.id   27dc295364b61e43943e44c1c6abbdc7
#
_cell.length_a   1.000
_cell.length_b   1.000
_cell.length_c   1.000
_cell.angle_alpha   90.00
_cell.angle_beta   90.00
_cell.angle_gamma   90.00
#
_symmetry.space_group_name_H-M   'P 1'
#
loop_
_entity.id
_entity.type
_entity.pdbx_description
1 polymer ?
#
loop_
_entity_poly.entity_id
_entity_poly.type
_entity_poly.pdbx_seq_one_letter_code
_entity_poly.pdbx_strand_id
1 'polypeptide(L)'
;MTAASHIDRFTHDHVFLGASHDANARRTLWVVALTATMMVGEIIAGYLTGSMALLADGFHMATHAGALSVAAIAYSYAKRHASDQRFSFGTGKVGDLAGFASALVLAVVAIGIGVESVVRLFQPTTVAFTEATIVAAIGLAVNIVSAFLLAGSHSHDHGPDHSHGHHAQPHGRGHEEHAHDDDHAHPVAGLRSQDNNLRAAYVHVLADALTSVLAIVALLSGRFLGWVWLDPVMGVVGAIVIARWSWSLMRETAWVLLDRTDEHVAEEIRELVEAPGDARIADLHVWRVGPDAHAGIVSVVAGGAVDRATVQKRLKPVHELRHLTIEMQSP
;
A
#
# COMPACT_ATOMS: atom_id res chain seq x y z
N MET A 1 -34.33 34.57 -15.77
CA MET A 1 -33.76 33.85 -14.63
C MET A 1 -33.44 32.44 -15.11
N THR A 2 -32.19 32.16 -15.36
CA THR A 2 -31.72 30.98 -16.07
C THR A 2 -31.57 29.78 -15.15
N ALA A 3 -31.85 28.57 -15.62
CA ALA A 3 -31.83 27.31 -14.87
C ALA A 3 -30.49 27.02 -14.13
N ALA A 4 -29.41 27.71 -14.46
CA ALA A 4 -28.09 27.61 -13.82
C ALA A 4 -28.10 28.05 -12.34
N SER A 5 -28.96 29.03 -11.95
CA SER A 5 -28.99 29.56 -10.57
C SER A 5 -29.68 28.62 -9.55
N HIS A 6 -30.31 27.53 -10.00
CA HIS A 6 -30.96 26.57 -9.14
C HIS A 6 -30.03 25.39 -8.75
N ILE A 7 -29.01 25.11 -9.54
CA ILE A 7 -28.07 24.01 -9.29
C ILE A 7 -27.06 24.37 -8.20
N ASP A 8 -26.65 25.64 -8.12
CA ASP A 8 -25.70 26.13 -7.11
C ASP A 8 -26.23 26.05 -5.66
N ARG A 9 -27.52 25.85 -5.47
CA ARG A 9 -28.14 25.63 -4.13
C ARG A 9 -27.96 24.20 -3.60
N PHE A 10 -27.56 23.27 -4.46
CA PHE A 10 -27.37 21.84 -4.11
C PHE A 10 -25.91 21.41 -4.17
N THR A 11 -25.00 22.31 -4.55
CA THR A 11 -23.55 22.07 -4.45
C THR A 11 -23.11 22.41 -3.03
N HIS A 12 -22.87 21.38 -2.23
CA HIS A 12 -22.20 21.53 -0.95
C HIS A 12 -20.70 21.38 -1.17
N ASP A 13 -19.94 22.36 -0.68
CA ASP A 13 -18.47 22.27 -0.62
C ASP A 13 -18.10 21.14 0.35
N HIS A 14 -17.54 20.05 -0.19
CA HIS A 14 -17.08 18.89 0.58
C HIS A 14 -15.62 19.01 1.01
N VAL A 15 -15.12 20.22 1.23
CA VAL A 15 -13.77 20.43 1.76
C VAL A 15 -13.80 20.35 3.29
N PHE A 16 -13.79 19.14 3.83
CA PHE A 16 -13.65 18.88 5.27
C PHE A 16 -12.16 18.72 5.66
N LEU A 17 -11.32 19.69 5.30
CA LEU A 17 -9.92 19.73 5.72
C LEU A 17 -9.83 20.55 7.01
N GLY A 18 -9.83 19.88 8.17
CA GLY A 18 -9.62 20.52 9.46
C GLY A 18 -8.16 20.99 9.64
N ALA A 19 -7.96 22.00 10.51
CA ALA A 19 -6.65 22.58 10.82
C ALA A 19 -5.58 21.58 11.35
N SER A 20 -6.00 20.40 11.82
CA SER A 20 -5.13 19.28 12.21
C SER A 20 -4.45 18.61 11.01
N HIS A 21 -5.00 18.72 9.80
CA HIS A 21 -4.45 18.14 8.59
C HIS A 21 -3.11 18.80 8.18
N ASP A 22 -2.99 20.11 8.35
CA ASP A 22 -1.78 20.86 7.99
C ASP A 22 -0.62 20.58 8.96
N ALA A 23 -0.88 20.39 10.23
CA ALA A 23 0.15 20.06 11.22
C ALA A 23 0.70 18.64 11.02
N ASN A 24 -0.18 17.67 10.73
CA ASN A 24 0.21 16.30 10.45
C ASN A 24 0.96 16.19 9.10
N ALA A 25 0.53 16.91 8.08
CA ALA A 25 1.25 16.98 6.79
C ALA A 25 2.66 17.54 6.94
N ARG A 26 2.85 18.61 7.74
CA ARG A 26 4.17 19.16 8.02
C ARG A 26 5.08 18.19 8.77
N ARG A 27 4.58 17.49 9.78
CA ARG A 27 5.35 16.48 10.52
C ARG A 27 5.77 15.33 9.61
N THR A 28 4.86 14.82 8.80
CA THR A 28 5.16 13.77 7.81
C THR A 28 6.24 14.23 6.83
N LEU A 29 6.15 15.45 6.30
CA LEU A 29 7.19 16.01 5.41
C LEU A 29 8.57 16.10 6.08
N TRP A 30 8.63 16.52 7.35
CA TRP A 30 9.88 16.57 8.09
C TRP A 30 10.47 15.17 8.32
N VAL A 31 9.66 14.19 8.67
CA VAL A 31 10.09 12.79 8.82
C VAL A 31 10.63 12.26 7.50
N VAL A 32 9.90 12.45 6.40
CA VAL A 32 10.33 12.03 5.06
C VAL A 32 11.66 12.70 4.66
N ALA A 33 11.79 14.00 4.88
CA ALA A 33 13.03 14.73 4.56
C ALA A 33 14.22 14.25 5.41
N LEU A 34 14.01 14.02 6.71
CA LEU A 34 15.03 13.50 7.63
C LEU A 34 15.47 12.09 7.23
N THR A 35 14.52 11.20 6.98
CA THR A 35 14.79 9.81 6.58
C THR A 35 15.47 9.75 5.22
N ALA A 36 15.05 10.56 4.25
CA ALA A 36 15.70 10.63 2.94
C ALA A 36 17.13 11.17 3.03
N THR A 37 17.37 12.18 3.87
CA THR A 37 18.73 12.72 4.10
C THR A 37 19.62 11.66 4.74
N MET A 38 19.11 10.93 5.73
CA MET A 38 19.86 9.86 6.40
C MET A 38 20.20 8.72 5.45
N MET A 39 19.23 8.26 4.67
CA MET A 39 19.40 7.26 3.62
C MET A 39 20.54 7.62 2.66
N VAL A 40 20.55 8.85 2.14
CA VAL A 40 21.62 9.32 1.26
C VAL A 40 22.97 9.34 2.00
N GLY A 41 22.97 9.78 3.26
CA GLY A 41 24.16 9.78 4.12
C GLY A 41 24.71 8.37 4.34
N GLU A 42 23.87 7.37 4.60
CA GLU A 42 24.27 5.97 4.77
C GLU A 42 24.83 5.35 3.51
N ILE A 43 24.20 5.61 2.35
CA ILE A 43 24.71 5.12 1.07
C ILE A 43 26.09 5.71 0.79
N ILE A 44 26.26 7.03 0.93
CA ILE A 44 27.55 7.69 0.71
C ILE A 44 28.59 7.17 1.71
N ALA A 45 28.25 7.09 2.98
CA ALA A 45 29.15 6.60 4.03
C ALA A 45 29.51 5.12 3.81
N GLY A 46 28.56 4.28 3.38
CA GLY A 46 28.81 2.89 3.04
C GLY A 46 29.85 2.72 1.93
N TYR A 47 29.77 3.55 0.88
CA TYR A 47 30.81 3.58 -0.17
C TYR A 47 32.16 4.10 0.35
N LEU A 48 32.15 5.17 1.13
CA LEU A 48 33.40 5.76 1.64
C LEU A 48 34.10 4.90 2.70
N THR A 49 33.35 4.23 3.55
CA THR A 49 33.86 3.35 4.61
C THR A 49 34.14 1.93 4.12
N GLY A 50 33.64 1.58 2.94
CA GLY A 50 33.72 0.22 2.39
C GLY A 50 32.83 -0.80 3.11
N SER A 51 31.79 -0.37 3.88
CA SER A 51 30.89 -1.29 4.57
C SER A 51 29.73 -1.75 3.70
N MET A 52 29.61 -3.07 3.52
CA MET A 52 28.50 -3.67 2.80
C MET A 52 27.21 -3.70 3.63
N ALA A 53 27.33 -3.83 4.95
CA ALA A 53 26.20 -3.77 5.86
C ALA A 53 25.54 -2.40 5.82
N LEU A 54 26.34 -1.31 5.85
CA LEU A 54 25.82 0.06 5.79
C LEU A 54 25.21 0.38 4.41
N LEU A 55 25.83 -0.09 3.34
CA LEU A 55 25.26 0.03 1.99
C LEU A 55 23.91 -0.68 1.87
N ALA A 56 23.82 -1.90 2.37
CA ALA A 56 22.59 -2.67 2.32
C ALA A 56 21.47 -2.01 3.13
N ASP A 57 21.78 -1.46 4.31
CA ASP A 57 20.81 -0.73 5.14
C ASP A 57 20.31 0.54 4.44
N GLY A 58 21.22 1.37 3.92
CA GLY A 58 20.88 2.59 3.16
C GLY A 58 20.06 2.30 1.91
N PHE A 59 20.38 1.25 1.14
CA PHE A 59 19.58 0.85 -0.02
C PHE A 59 18.25 0.22 0.39
N HIS A 60 18.17 -0.50 1.51
CA HIS A 60 16.91 -0.97 2.04
C HIS A 60 15.96 0.21 2.32
N MET A 61 16.42 1.25 2.99
CA MET A 61 15.65 2.49 3.18
C MET A 61 15.31 3.18 1.86
N ALA A 62 16.20 3.15 0.88
CA ALA A 62 15.96 3.71 -0.45
C ALA A 62 14.81 3.01 -1.18
N THR A 63 14.52 1.74 -0.89
CA THR A 63 13.38 1.03 -1.50
C THR A 63 12.06 1.71 -1.15
N HIS A 64 11.89 2.16 0.08
CA HIS A 64 10.66 2.79 0.57
C HIS A 64 10.52 4.24 0.09
N ALA A 65 11.57 5.05 0.28
CA ALA A 65 11.57 6.45 -0.17
C ALA A 65 11.47 6.55 -1.71
N GLY A 66 12.15 5.66 -2.43
CA GLY A 66 12.11 5.56 -3.88
C GLY A 66 10.72 5.19 -4.39
N ALA A 67 10.11 4.16 -3.83
CA ALA A 67 8.77 3.72 -4.21
C ALA A 67 7.71 4.83 -4.02
N LEU A 68 7.74 5.54 -2.88
CA LEU A 68 6.84 6.66 -2.61
C LEU A 68 7.05 7.83 -3.58
N SER A 69 8.31 8.17 -3.88
CA SER A 69 8.65 9.25 -4.80
C SER A 69 8.17 8.94 -6.22
N VAL A 70 8.42 7.72 -6.69
CA VAL A 70 7.99 7.24 -8.01
C VAL A 70 6.46 7.20 -8.08
N ALA A 71 5.77 6.73 -7.03
CA ALA A 71 4.32 6.74 -6.96
C ALA A 71 3.73 8.15 -7.03
N ALA A 72 4.33 9.12 -6.34
CA ALA A 72 3.90 10.54 -6.38
C ALA A 72 4.06 11.16 -7.78
N ILE A 73 5.18 10.89 -8.45
CA ILE A 73 5.43 11.34 -9.83
C ILE A 73 4.43 10.69 -10.79
N ALA A 74 4.23 9.37 -10.67
CA ALA A 74 3.29 8.61 -11.48
C ALA A 74 1.85 9.12 -11.31
N TYR A 75 1.43 9.39 -10.07
CA TYR A 75 0.13 9.97 -9.77
C TYR A 75 -0.04 11.37 -10.39
N SER A 76 0.97 12.22 -10.26
CA SER A 76 0.96 13.56 -10.86
C SER A 76 0.85 13.50 -12.40
N TYR A 77 1.59 12.57 -13.01
CA TYR A 77 1.51 12.32 -14.45
C TYR A 77 0.13 11.80 -14.88
N ALA A 78 -0.38 10.80 -14.17
CA ALA A 78 -1.69 10.21 -14.43
C ALA A 78 -2.80 11.25 -14.34
N LYS A 79 -2.77 12.10 -13.30
CA LYS A 79 -3.74 13.19 -13.12
C LYS A 79 -3.70 14.21 -14.26
N ARG A 80 -2.51 14.58 -14.74
CA ARG A 80 -2.35 15.55 -15.83
C ARG A 80 -2.86 15.02 -17.19
N HIS A 81 -2.81 13.70 -17.39
CA HIS A 81 -3.19 13.05 -18.65
C HIS A 81 -4.47 12.22 -18.54
N ALA A 82 -5.26 12.40 -17.47
CA ALA A 82 -6.46 11.61 -17.22
C ALA A 82 -7.52 11.70 -18.32
N SER A 83 -7.58 12.85 -19.04
CA SER A 83 -8.51 13.09 -20.17
C SER A 83 -7.88 12.89 -21.55
N ASP A 84 -6.64 12.37 -21.61
CA ASP A 84 -5.95 12.17 -22.88
C ASP A 84 -6.52 10.95 -23.62
N GLN A 85 -7.18 11.18 -24.75
CA GLN A 85 -7.83 10.15 -25.58
C GLN A 85 -6.88 9.11 -26.16
N ARG A 86 -5.57 9.33 -26.08
CA ARG A 86 -4.57 8.33 -26.49
C ARG A 86 -4.55 7.10 -25.57
N PHE A 87 -5.08 7.22 -24.35
CA PHE A 87 -5.19 6.13 -23.39
C PHE A 87 -6.63 5.61 -23.36
N SER A 88 -6.90 4.46 -23.99
CA SER A 88 -8.25 3.89 -24.12
C SER A 88 -8.98 3.69 -22.79
N PHE A 89 -8.27 3.26 -21.76
CA PHE A 89 -8.79 3.08 -20.38
C PHE A 89 -8.21 4.11 -19.40
N GLY A 90 -7.73 5.26 -19.91
CA GLY A 90 -7.12 6.30 -19.10
C GLY A 90 -5.71 5.91 -18.59
N THR A 91 -5.23 6.67 -17.62
CA THR A 91 -3.86 6.59 -17.10
C THR A 91 -3.76 5.83 -15.77
N GLY A 92 -4.78 5.03 -15.43
CA GLY A 92 -4.86 4.35 -14.13
C GLY A 92 -3.71 3.37 -13.83
N LYS A 93 -3.10 2.77 -14.88
CA LYS A 93 -1.97 1.83 -14.77
C LYS A 93 -0.59 2.48 -14.74
N VAL A 94 -0.49 3.80 -14.87
CA VAL A 94 0.81 4.51 -14.85
C VAL A 94 1.54 4.28 -13.52
N GLY A 95 0.80 4.19 -12.41
CA GLY A 95 1.36 3.84 -11.10
C GLY A 95 2.00 2.46 -11.07
N ASP A 96 1.30 1.46 -11.63
CA ASP A 96 1.79 0.08 -11.68
C ASP A 96 3.03 -0.04 -12.60
N LEU A 97 3.04 0.66 -13.74
CA LEU A 97 4.20 0.70 -14.63
C LEU A 97 5.42 1.35 -13.94
N ALA A 98 5.21 2.43 -13.23
CA ALA A 98 6.25 3.12 -12.49
C ALA A 98 6.77 2.26 -11.32
N GLY A 99 5.88 1.56 -10.61
CA GLY A 99 6.22 0.58 -9.57
C GLY A 99 7.05 -0.58 -10.12
N PHE A 100 6.66 -1.14 -11.27
CA PHE A 100 7.42 -2.20 -11.96
C PHE A 100 8.85 -1.74 -12.32
N ALA A 101 8.97 -0.56 -12.93
CA ALA A 101 10.27 -0.02 -13.32
C ALA A 101 11.16 0.24 -12.09
N SER A 102 10.60 0.80 -11.01
CA SER A 102 11.30 1.01 -9.74
C SER A 102 11.79 -0.31 -9.13
N ALA A 103 10.92 -1.32 -9.09
CA ALA A 103 11.27 -2.64 -8.56
C ALA A 103 12.38 -3.32 -9.40
N LEU A 104 12.38 -3.14 -10.71
CA LEU A 104 13.45 -3.65 -11.58
C LEU A 104 14.81 -3.00 -11.24
N VAL A 105 14.84 -1.68 -11.05
CA VAL A 105 16.07 -0.97 -10.64
C VAL A 105 16.56 -1.49 -9.29
N LEU A 106 15.67 -1.68 -8.33
CA LEU A 106 16.03 -2.22 -7.01
C LEU A 106 16.55 -3.66 -7.07
N ALA A 107 15.98 -4.49 -7.93
CA ALA A 107 16.48 -5.85 -8.16
C ALA A 107 17.94 -5.85 -8.70
N VAL A 108 18.23 -4.95 -9.64
CA VAL A 108 19.60 -4.79 -10.16
C VAL A 108 20.57 -4.33 -9.08
N VAL A 109 20.17 -3.36 -8.25
CA VAL A 109 20.97 -2.90 -7.11
C VAL A 109 21.21 -4.04 -6.11
N ALA A 110 20.17 -4.81 -5.77
CA ALA A 110 20.28 -5.95 -4.86
C ALA A 110 21.26 -7.01 -5.38
N ILE A 111 21.21 -7.32 -6.67
CA ILE A 111 22.18 -8.23 -7.31
C ILE A 111 23.59 -7.67 -7.20
N GLY A 112 23.80 -6.38 -7.47
CA GLY A 112 25.09 -5.72 -7.35
C GLY A 112 25.65 -5.80 -5.92
N ILE A 113 24.86 -5.47 -4.90
CA ILE A 113 25.24 -5.60 -3.49
C ILE A 113 25.57 -7.05 -3.14
N GLY A 114 24.73 -7.99 -3.56
CA GLY A 114 24.94 -9.42 -3.29
C GLY A 114 26.22 -9.96 -3.89
N VAL A 115 26.49 -9.65 -5.16
CA VAL A 115 27.71 -10.07 -5.86
C VAL A 115 28.95 -9.46 -5.18
N GLU A 116 28.96 -8.16 -4.94
CA GLU A 116 30.07 -7.47 -4.27
C GLU A 116 30.31 -8.04 -2.86
N SER A 117 29.23 -8.28 -2.10
CA SER A 117 29.33 -8.89 -0.76
C SER A 117 29.94 -10.28 -0.80
N VAL A 118 29.54 -11.13 -1.77
CA VAL A 118 30.11 -12.46 -1.95
C VAL A 118 31.59 -12.38 -2.35
N VAL A 119 31.96 -11.47 -3.26
CA VAL A 119 33.36 -11.27 -3.63
C VAL A 119 34.20 -10.89 -2.41
N ARG A 120 33.69 -10.01 -1.54
CA ARG A 120 34.39 -9.57 -0.32
C ARG A 120 34.54 -10.65 0.75
N LEU A 121 33.71 -11.69 0.73
CA LEU A 121 33.92 -12.85 1.59
C LEU A 121 35.21 -13.61 1.23
N PHE A 122 35.57 -13.64 -0.08
CA PHE A 122 36.77 -14.32 -0.57
C PHE A 122 37.98 -13.37 -0.71
N GLN A 123 37.72 -12.09 -0.94
CA GLN A 123 38.74 -11.04 -1.09
C GLN A 123 38.41 -9.88 -0.14
N PRO A 124 38.74 -10.02 1.16
CA PRO A 124 38.43 -9.01 2.16
C PRO A 124 39.04 -7.66 1.81
N THR A 125 38.22 -6.61 1.86
CA THR A 125 38.65 -5.22 1.72
C THR A 125 38.74 -4.53 3.07
N THR A 126 39.51 -3.45 3.16
CA THR A 126 39.58 -2.66 4.37
C THR A 126 38.29 -1.89 4.60
N VAL A 127 37.67 -2.10 5.77
CA VAL A 127 36.46 -1.38 6.22
C VAL A 127 36.83 -0.42 7.34
N ALA A 128 36.36 0.82 7.21
CA ALA A 128 36.48 1.81 8.30
C ALA A 128 35.35 1.60 9.32
N PHE A 129 35.50 0.56 10.15
CA PHE A 129 34.45 0.10 11.08
C PHE A 129 33.96 1.16 12.03
N THR A 130 34.83 2.06 12.50
CA THR A 130 34.47 3.12 13.48
C THR A 130 33.50 4.11 12.86
N GLU A 131 33.85 4.63 11.70
CA GLU A 131 33.10 5.62 10.94
C GLU A 131 31.75 5.01 10.48
N ALA A 132 31.80 3.79 9.96
CA ALA A 132 30.59 3.05 9.56
C ALA A 132 29.64 2.83 10.74
N THR A 133 30.16 2.44 11.92
CA THR A 133 29.33 2.23 13.13
C THR A 133 28.69 3.53 13.62
N ILE A 134 29.39 4.66 13.56
CA ILE A 134 28.84 5.96 13.96
C ILE A 134 27.67 6.34 13.06
N VAL A 135 27.84 6.19 11.75
CA VAL A 135 26.77 6.51 10.78
C VAL A 135 25.58 5.58 10.97
N ALA A 136 25.79 4.27 11.10
CA ALA A 136 24.71 3.31 11.36
C ALA A 136 23.96 3.59 12.67
N ALA A 137 24.66 3.99 13.73
CA ALA A 137 24.05 4.37 15.01
C ALA A 137 23.20 5.65 14.90
N ILE A 138 23.64 6.63 14.11
CA ILE A 138 22.86 7.84 13.81
C ILE A 138 21.61 7.44 12.98
N GLY A 139 21.73 6.57 11.99
CA GLY A 139 20.63 6.07 11.20
C GLY A 139 19.57 5.38 12.05
N LEU A 140 19.97 4.47 12.91
CA LEU A 140 19.08 3.82 13.87
C LEU A 140 18.36 4.84 14.77
N ALA A 141 19.08 5.82 15.29
CA ALA A 141 18.49 6.87 16.12
C ALA A 141 17.44 7.69 15.34
N VAL A 142 17.74 8.05 14.08
CA VAL A 142 16.80 8.75 13.19
C VAL A 142 15.56 7.90 12.92
N ASN A 143 15.71 6.60 12.67
CA ASN A 143 14.59 5.69 12.45
C ASN A 143 13.70 5.57 13.67
N ILE A 144 14.29 5.44 14.86
CA ILE A 144 13.54 5.41 16.14
C ILE A 144 12.79 6.73 16.36
N VAL A 145 13.43 7.87 16.18
CA VAL A 145 12.80 9.19 16.34
C VAL A 145 11.67 9.37 15.34
N SER A 146 11.88 8.98 14.08
CA SER A 146 10.87 9.02 13.03
C SER A 146 9.64 8.17 13.37
N ALA A 147 9.85 6.97 13.91
CA ALA A 147 8.78 6.09 14.38
C ALA A 147 7.97 6.73 15.52
N PHE A 148 8.61 7.33 16.52
CA PHE A 148 7.93 8.03 17.60
C PHE A 148 7.16 9.27 17.13
N LEU A 149 7.72 10.04 16.19
CA LEU A 149 7.03 11.20 15.60
C LEU A 149 5.77 10.80 14.83
N LEU A 150 5.79 9.66 14.15
CA LEU A 150 4.63 9.12 13.44
C LEU A 150 3.61 8.49 14.41
N ALA A 151 4.05 7.75 15.42
CA ALA A 151 3.18 7.12 16.41
C ALA A 151 2.44 8.17 17.26
N GLY A 152 3.06 9.30 17.60
CA GLY A 152 2.45 10.39 18.36
C GLY A 152 1.34 11.15 17.64
N SER A 153 1.12 10.92 16.35
CA SER A 153 0.01 11.53 15.59
C SER A 153 -1.34 10.81 15.73
N HIS A 154 -1.38 9.65 16.39
CA HIS A 154 -2.58 8.83 16.54
C HIS A 154 -3.15 8.76 17.98
N SER A 155 -2.54 9.43 18.95
CA SER A 155 -3.07 9.54 20.31
C SER A 155 -3.57 10.94 20.55
N HIS A 156 -4.84 11.19 20.40
CA HIS A 156 -5.72 12.15 21.06
C HIS A 156 -6.89 12.53 20.15
N ASP A 157 -7.87 11.62 20.09
CA ASP A 157 -9.25 12.04 19.96
C ASP A 157 -10.09 11.20 20.95
N HIS A 158 -9.87 11.44 22.24
CA HIS A 158 -10.86 11.19 23.24
C HIS A 158 -11.64 12.51 23.40
N GLY A 159 -12.75 12.62 22.67
CA GLY A 159 -13.72 13.66 22.90
C GLY A 159 -14.22 13.59 24.35
N PRO A 160 -14.50 14.74 25.00
CA PRO A 160 -14.93 14.75 26.38
C PRO A 160 -16.28 14.08 26.52
N ASP A 161 -16.35 13.18 27.49
CA ASP A 161 -17.51 12.51 28.04
C ASP A 161 -18.62 13.51 28.31
N HIS A 162 -19.69 13.53 27.53
CA HIS A 162 -20.92 14.18 27.89
C HIS A 162 -21.75 13.22 28.76
N SER A 163 -21.54 13.30 30.07
CA SER A 163 -22.42 12.74 31.06
C SER A 163 -23.80 13.41 30.95
N HIS A 164 -24.78 12.75 30.39
CA HIS A 164 -26.18 13.09 30.55
C HIS A 164 -26.77 12.31 31.70
N GLY A 165 -27.11 13.09 32.71
CA GLY A 165 -27.73 12.67 33.97
C GLY A 165 -29.03 11.88 33.76
N HIS A 166 -29.16 10.90 34.63
CA HIS A 166 -30.37 10.14 34.86
C HIS A 166 -31.55 11.04 35.25
N HIS A 167 -32.65 10.95 34.51
CA HIS A 167 -33.99 11.19 35.06
C HIS A 167 -34.79 9.89 35.00
N ALA A 168 -34.94 9.30 36.16
CA ALA A 168 -35.87 8.24 36.41
C ALA A 168 -37.32 8.81 36.48
N GLN A 169 -38.24 8.17 35.79
CA GLN A 169 -39.63 8.03 36.31
C GLN A 169 -40.29 6.76 35.76
N PRO A 170 -41.10 6.08 36.58
CA PRO A 170 -41.64 4.77 36.35
C PRO A 170 -43.10 4.81 35.88
N HIS A 171 -43.53 3.79 35.17
CA HIS A 171 -44.86 3.16 35.03
C HIS A 171 -44.89 2.41 33.69
N GLY A 172 -45.22 1.18 33.53
CA GLY A 172 -46.13 0.27 34.20
C GLY A 172 -46.77 -0.61 33.14
N ARG A 173 -46.53 -1.95 33.22
CA ARG A 173 -47.37 -3.07 32.77
C ARG A 173 -47.82 -3.18 31.29
N GLY A 174 -47.58 -4.35 30.75
CA GLY A 174 -48.45 -5.07 29.82
C GLY A 174 -47.76 -5.88 28.75
N HIS A 175 -47.69 -7.18 28.97
CA HIS A 175 -47.69 -8.33 28.08
C HIS A 175 -47.75 -8.06 26.56
N GLU A 176 -46.88 -8.64 25.73
CA GLU A 176 -47.03 -9.99 25.13
C GLU A 176 -45.81 -10.30 24.27
N GLU A 177 -45.46 -11.59 24.29
CA GLU A 177 -44.42 -12.24 23.55
C GLU A 177 -44.65 -12.18 22.02
N HIS A 178 -43.65 -11.83 21.25
CA HIS A 178 -43.34 -12.48 19.98
C HIS A 178 -41.82 -12.37 19.71
N ALA A 179 -41.19 -13.52 19.74
CA ALA A 179 -39.85 -13.74 19.29
C ALA A 179 -39.76 -13.53 17.77
N HIS A 180 -38.88 -12.67 17.34
CA HIS A 180 -38.17 -12.76 16.05
C HIS A 180 -36.74 -12.33 16.27
N ASP A 181 -35.88 -13.35 16.34
CA ASP A 181 -34.44 -13.23 16.10
C ASP A 181 -34.22 -12.75 14.67
N ASP A 182 -33.64 -11.58 14.53
CA ASP A 182 -32.90 -11.19 13.35
C ASP A 182 -31.77 -10.26 13.79
N ASP A 183 -30.74 -10.87 14.39
CA ASP A 183 -29.44 -10.28 14.66
C ASP A 183 -28.67 -10.13 13.35
N HIS A 184 -28.98 -9.12 12.56
CA HIS A 184 -28.08 -8.67 11.49
C HIS A 184 -27.01 -7.78 12.09
N ALA A 185 -26.04 -8.39 12.73
CA ALA A 185 -24.76 -7.78 13.03
C ALA A 185 -24.06 -7.42 11.71
N HIS A 186 -24.17 -6.18 11.28
CA HIS A 186 -23.33 -5.62 10.23
C HIS A 186 -21.87 -5.65 10.72
N PRO A 187 -20.97 -6.38 10.06
CA PRO A 187 -19.57 -6.35 10.45
C PRO A 187 -19.03 -4.94 10.17
N VAL A 188 -18.49 -4.30 11.21
CA VAL A 188 -17.78 -3.02 11.11
C VAL A 188 -16.48 -3.24 10.34
N ALA A 189 -16.55 -3.28 9.01
CA ALA A 189 -15.41 -3.50 8.14
C ALA A 189 -14.32 -2.40 8.28
N GLY A 190 -14.71 -1.20 8.71
CA GLY A 190 -13.80 -0.06 8.87
C GLY A 190 -12.80 -0.18 10.02
N LEU A 191 -13.13 -0.86 11.13
CA LEU A 191 -12.23 -1.00 12.28
C LEU A 191 -11.14 -2.06 12.05
N ARG A 192 -11.45 -3.14 11.33
CA ARG A 192 -10.47 -4.19 11.01
C ARG A 192 -9.40 -3.74 10.01
N SER A 193 -9.73 -2.83 9.08
CA SER A 193 -8.75 -2.31 8.12
C SER A 193 -7.75 -1.35 8.76
N GLN A 194 -8.16 -0.55 9.75
CA GLN A 194 -7.26 0.33 10.51
C GLN A 194 -6.26 -0.46 11.36
N ASP A 195 -6.69 -1.50 12.07
CA ASP A 195 -5.83 -2.35 12.89
C ASP A 195 -4.79 -3.09 12.05
N ASN A 196 -5.16 -3.58 10.86
CA ASN A 196 -4.24 -4.27 9.95
C ASN A 196 -3.19 -3.31 9.38
N ASN A 197 -3.55 -2.08 9.06
CA ASN A 197 -2.63 -1.07 8.54
C ASN A 197 -1.62 -0.61 9.60
N LEU A 198 -2.10 -0.43 10.85
CA LEU A 198 -1.25 -0.08 11.99
C LEU A 198 -0.27 -1.21 12.31
N ARG A 199 -0.73 -2.45 12.31
CA ARG A 199 0.10 -3.63 12.53
C ARG A 199 1.16 -3.79 11.43
N ALA A 200 0.79 -3.57 10.16
CA ALA A 200 1.73 -3.62 9.05
C ALA A 200 2.81 -2.54 9.16
N ALA A 201 2.44 -1.31 9.50
CA ALA A 201 3.38 -0.22 9.74
C ALA A 201 4.32 -0.51 10.93
N TYR A 202 3.80 -1.05 12.02
CA TYR A 202 4.61 -1.42 13.19
C TYR A 202 5.62 -2.53 12.88
N VAL A 203 5.18 -3.59 12.20
CA VAL A 203 6.07 -4.70 11.77
C VAL A 203 7.16 -4.19 10.84
N HIS A 204 6.83 -3.25 9.96
CA HIS A 204 7.79 -2.62 9.06
C HIS A 204 8.87 -1.85 9.82
N VAL A 205 8.48 -0.94 10.73
CA VAL A 205 9.42 -0.16 11.56
C VAL A 205 10.29 -1.08 12.43
N LEU A 206 9.71 -2.17 12.94
CA LEU A 206 10.47 -3.16 13.72
C LEU A 206 11.49 -3.90 12.85
N ALA A 207 11.15 -4.23 11.61
CA ALA A 207 12.07 -4.87 10.67
C ALA A 207 13.22 -3.93 10.31
N ASP A 208 12.95 -2.64 10.04
CA ASP A 208 13.98 -1.64 9.77
C ASP A 208 14.94 -1.45 10.96
N ALA A 209 14.39 -1.34 12.16
CA ALA A 209 15.21 -1.25 13.37
C ALA A 209 16.07 -2.51 13.58
N LEU A 210 15.54 -3.69 13.30
CA LEU A 210 16.27 -4.95 13.41
C LEU A 210 17.43 -5.03 12.42
N THR A 211 17.24 -4.62 11.17
CA THR A 211 18.31 -4.62 10.16
C THR A 211 19.43 -3.67 10.54
N SER A 212 19.10 -2.46 10.99
CA SER A 212 20.09 -1.49 11.46
C SER A 212 20.85 -1.97 12.71
N VAL A 213 20.16 -2.61 13.66
CA VAL A 213 20.83 -3.21 14.85
C VAL A 213 21.79 -4.33 14.43
N LEU A 214 21.38 -5.21 13.53
CA LEU A 214 22.23 -6.29 13.01
C LEU A 214 23.46 -5.75 12.28
N ALA A 215 23.30 -4.68 11.48
CA ALA A 215 24.42 -4.00 10.82
C ALA A 215 25.40 -3.42 11.85
N ILE A 216 24.92 -2.76 12.90
CA ILE A 216 25.77 -2.24 13.99
C ILE A 216 26.50 -3.38 14.71
N VAL A 217 25.83 -4.48 15.03
CA VAL A 217 26.43 -5.65 15.68
C VAL A 217 27.55 -6.23 14.78
N ALA A 218 27.33 -6.36 13.48
CA ALA A 218 28.33 -6.83 12.55
C ALA A 218 29.57 -5.92 12.50
N LEU A 219 29.36 -4.60 12.41
CA LEU A 219 30.43 -3.60 12.40
C LEU A 219 31.25 -3.58 13.70
N LEU A 220 30.57 -3.64 14.86
CA LEU A 220 31.24 -3.73 16.17
C LEU A 220 32.02 -5.03 16.32
N SER A 221 31.47 -6.14 15.84
CA SER A 221 32.15 -7.44 15.86
C SER A 221 33.40 -7.41 14.95
N GLY A 222 33.33 -6.76 13.78
CA GLY A 222 34.49 -6.53 12.93
C GLY A 222 35.56 -5.71 13.61
N ARG A 223 35.16 -4.64 14.33
CA ARG A 223 36.09 -3.73 15.03
C ARG A 223 36.76 -4.39 16.25
N PHE A 224 36.00 -5.05 17.12
CA PHE A 224 36.49 -5.52 18.44
C PHE A 224 36.95 -6.97 18.44
N LEU A 225 36.32 -7.83 17.62
CA LEU A 225 36.59 -9.27 17.55
C LEU A 225 37.40 -9.67 16.31
N GLY A 226 37.60 -8.74 15.38
CA GLY A 226 38.27 -9.04 14.10
C GLY A 226 37.42 -9.88 13.14
N TRP A 227 36.12 -10.00 13.37
CA TRP A 227 35.19 -10.78 12.51
C TRP A 227 34.77 -9.96 11.28
N VAL A 228 35.75 -9.58 10.46
CA VAL A 228 35.55 -8.73 9.28
C VAL A 228 34.60 -9.33 8.25
N TRP A 229 34.40 -10.64 8.25
CA TRP A 229 33.50 -11.35 7.35
C TRP A 229 32.01 -11.11 7.64
N LEU A 230 31.67 -10.62 8.84
CA LEU A 230 30.28 -10.33 9.21
C LEU A 230 29.69 -9.17 8.40
N ASP A 231 30.48 -8.16 8.08
CA ASP A 231 30.03 -7.04 7.26
C ASP A 231 29.54 -7.48 5.86
N PRO A 232 30.30 -8.21 5.04
CA PRO A 232 29.79 -8.73 3.78
C PRO A 232 28.66 -9.75 3.95
N VAL A 233 28.62 -10.54 5.04
CA VAL A 233 27.47 -11.41 5.30
C VAL A 233 26.19 -10.59 5.50
N MET A 234 26.25 -9.50 6.23
CA MET A 234 25.10 -8.59 6.38
C MET A 234 24.72 -7.94 5.03
N GLY A 235 25.71 -7.64 4.18
CA GLY A 235 25.45 -7.20 2.81
C GLY A 235 24.69 -8.24 1.99
N VAL A 236 25.02 -9.54 2.09
CA VAL A 236 24.27 -10.62 1.44
C VAL A 236 22.85 -10.72 1.99
N VAL A 237 22.67 -10.65 3.32
CA VAL A 237 21.35 -10.69 3.95
C VAL A 237 20.48 -9.53 3.46
N GLY A 238 21.00 -8.30 3.47
CA GLY A 238 20.31 -7.12 2.96
C GLY A 238 19.97 -7.25 1.47
N ALA A 239 20.89 -7.75 0.65
CA ALA A 239 20.65 -8.00 -0.78
C ALA A 239 19.48 -8.98 -1.00
N ILE A 240 19.41 -10.07 -0.21
CA ILE A 240 18.30 -11.03 -0.27
C ILE A 240 16.98 -10.38 0.11
N VAL A 241 16.96 -9.57 1.16
CA VAL A 241 15.75 -8.84 1.58
C VAL A 241 15.27 -7.91 0.47
N ILE A 242 16.16 -7.08 -0.07
CA ILE A 242 15.82 -6.14 -1.17
C ILE A 242 15.35 -6.92 -2.41
N ALA A 243 16.04 -7.99 -2.79
CA ALA A 243 15.67 -8.81 -3.94
C ALA A 243 14.28 -9.44 -3.79
N ARG A 244 13.96 -9.95 -2.59
CA ARG A 244 12.65 -10.53 -2.31
C ARG A 244 11.51 -9.50 -2.41
N TRP A 245 11.73 -8.31 -1.89
CA TRP A 245 10.76 -7.20 -1.98
C TRP A 245 10.58 -6.74 -3.43
N SER A 246 11.68 -6.54 -4.13
CA SER A 246 11.66 -6.18 -5.55
C SER A 246 10.91 -7.21 -6.39
N TRP A 247 11.11 -8.49 -6.11
CA TRP A 247 10.40 -9.58 -6.79
C TRP A 247 8.89 -9.55 -6.52
N SER A 248 8.48 -9.35 -5.26
CA SER A 248 7.05 -9.23 -4.90
C SER A 248 6.40 -8.08 -5.64
N LEU A 249 7.02 -6.89 -5.58
CA LEU A 249 6.48 -5.70 -6.23
C LEU A 249 6.45 -5.83 -7.76
N MET A 250 7.50 -6.39 -8.38
CA MET A 250 7.50 -6.67 -9.83
C MET A 250 6.37 -7.62 -10.21
N ARG A 251 6.17 -8.68 -9.43
CA ARG A 251 5.13 -9.68 -9.71
C ARG A 251 3.74 -9.08 -9.60
N GLU A 252 3.47 -8.32 -8.55
CA GLU A 252 2.18 -7.68 -8.31
C GLU A 252 1.84 -6.67 -9.41
N THR A 253 2.77 -5.79 -9.73
CA THR A 253 2.59 -4.78 -10.77
C THR A 253 2.52 -5.39 -12.17
N ALA A 254 3.32 -6.44 -12.45
CA ALA A 254 3.25 -7.17 -13.71
C ALA A 254 1.88 -7.82 -13.94
N TRP A 255 1.25 -8.36 -12.90
CA TRP A 255 -0.09 -8.94 -13.03
C TRP A 255 -1.14 -7.90 -13.44
N VAL A 256 -1.06 -6.69 -12.89
CA VAL A 256 -1.93 -5.58 -13.30
C VAL A 256 -1.66 -5.14 -14.75
N LEU A 257 -0.38 -5.05 -15.14
CA LEU A 257 0.02 -4.65 -16.48
C LEU A 257 -0.35 -5.70 -17.55
N LEU A 258 -0.36 -6.98 -17.18
CA LEU A 258 -0.71 -8.10 -18.04
C LEU A 258 -2.21 -8.44 -17.99
N ASP A 259 -3.03 -7.57 -17.42
CA ASP A 259 -4.50 -7.75 -17.34
C ASP A 259 -4.92 -9.07 -16.68
N ARG A 260 -4.18 -9.52 -15.65
CA ARG A 260 -4.57 -10.70 -14.90
C ARG A 260 -5.96 -10.50 -14.31
N THR A 261 -6.80 -11.50 -14.46
CA THR A 261 -8.15 -11.52 -13.88
C THR A 261 -8.10 -11.37 -12.36
N ASP A 262 -8.92 -10.48 -11.83
CA ASP A 262 -9.20 -10.38 -10.41
C ASP A 262 -10.22 -11.48 -10.05
N GLU A 263 -9.76 -12.52 -9.36
CA GLU A 263 -10.55 -13.69 -9.04
C GLU A 263 -11.73 -13.34 -8.11
N HIS A 264 -11.55 -12.41 -7.19
CA HIS A 264 -12.60 -11.99 -6.26
C HIS A 264 -13.76 -11.31 -7.01
N VAL A 265 -13.44 -10.32 -7.85
CA VAL A 265 -14.45 -9.62 -8.66
C VAL A 265 -15.11 -10.59 -9.68
N ALA A 266 -14.32 -11.51 -10.25
CA ALA A 266 -14.84 -12.50 -11.17
C ALA A 266 -15.81 -13.49 -10.51
N GLU A 267 -15.53 -13.94 -9.28
CA GLU A 267 -16.41 -14.80 -8.50
C GLU A 267 -17.70 -14.07 -8.11
N GLU A 268 -17.62 -12.82 -7.65
CA GLU A 268 -18.79 -12.00 -7.34
C GLU A 268 -19.69 -11.81 -8.56
N ILE A 269 -19.11 -11.54 -9.74
CA ILE A 269 -19.86 -11.44 -11.00
C ILE A 269 -20.56 -12.75 -11.32
N ARG A 270 -19.89 -13.91 -11.17
CA ARG A 270 -20.51 -15.24 -11.44
C ARG A 270 -21.66 -15.48 -10.48
N GLU A 271 -21.46 -15.26 -9.20
CA GLU A 271 -22.49 -15.45 -8.19
C GLU A 271 -23.73 -14.59 -8.49
N LEU A 272 -23.56 -13.30 -8.76
CA LEU A 272 -24.69 -12.41 -9.03
C LEU A 272 -25.45 -12.71 -10.31
N VAL A 273 -24.77 -13.23 -11.33
CA VAL A 273 -25.42 -13.57 -12.63
C VAL A 273 -26.05 -14.94 -12.59
N GLU A 274 -25.38 -15.95 -12.01
CA GLU A 274 -25.77 -17.36 -12.11
C GLU A 274 -26.65 -17.85 -10.94
N ALA A 275 -26.59 -17.23 -9.75
CA ALA A 275 -27.36 -17.66 -8.58
C ALA A 275 -28.88 -17.75 -8.81
N PRO A 276 -29.53 -16.86 -9.61
CA PRO A 276 -30.95 -17.01 -9.93
C PRO A 276 -31.30 -18.24 -10.78
N GLY A 277 -30.31 -18.88 -11.44
CA GLY A 277 -30.48 -20.11 -12.21
C GLY A 277 -31.09 -19.93 -13.61
N ASP A 278 -31.31 -18.69 -14.06
CA ASP A 278 -31.94 -18.32 -15.34
C ASP A 278 -30.96 -17.81 -16.38
N ALA A 279 -29.67 -17.66 -16.01
CA ALA A 279 -28.59 -17.23 -16.86
C ALA A 279 -27.30 -17.98 -16.53
N ARG A 280 -26.40 -18.12 -17.51
CA ARG A 280 -25.06 -18.67 -17.33
C ARG A 280 -24.02 -17.81 -18.04
N ILE A 281 -22.87 -17.67 -17.45
CA ILE A 281 -21.73 -16.98 -18.05
C ILE A 281 -21.01 -17.96 -18.98
N ALA A 282 -20.92 -17.59 -20.25
CA ALA A 282 -20.18 -18.33 -21.27
C ALA A 282 -18.72 -17.90 -21.34
N ASP A 283 -18.47 -16.59 -21.15
CA ASP A 283 -17.13 -16.03 -21.15
C ASP A 283 -17.06 -14.82 -20.20
N LEU A 284 -15.94 -14.67 -19.49
CA LEU A 284 -15.76 -13.63 -18.49
C LEU A 284 -14.31 -13.14 -18.49
N HIS A 285 -14.13 -11.86 -18.82
CA HIS A 285 -12.88 -11.16 -18.70
C HIS A 285 -13.03 -10.02 -17.70
N VAL A 286 -12.17 -9.99 -16.69
CA VAL A 286 -12.14 -8.94 -15.66
C VAL A 286 -10.70 -8.54 -15.43
N TRP A 287 -10.40 -7.26 -15.58
CA TRP A 287 -9.04 -6.75 -15.37
C TRP A 287 -9.06 -5.37 -14.75
N ARG A 288 -8.00 -5.06 -14.04
CA ARG A 288 -7.80 -3.77 -13.37
C ARG A 288 -7.38 -2.69 -14.37
N VAL A 289 -8.05 -1.54 -14.34
CA VAL A 289 -7.73 -0.36 -15.18
C VAL A 289 -7.29 0.85 -14.36
N GLY A 290 -7.43 0.78 -13.04
CA GLY A 290 -7.01 1.83 -12.10
C GLY A 290 -7.00 1.32 -10.67
N PRO A 291 -6.61 2.14 -9.67
CA PRO A 291 -6.50 1.73 -8.27
C PRO A 291 -7.77 1.05 -7.73
N ASP A 292 -8.95 1.64 -7.99
CA ASP A 292 -10.26 1.14 -7.54
C ASP A 292 -11.21 0.96 -8.73
N ALA A 293 -10.67 0.58 -9.90
CA ALA A 293 -11.44 0.48 -11.13
C ALA A 293 -11.07 -0.76 -11.92
N HIS A 294 -12.10 -1.58 -12.21
CA HIS A 294 -12.01 -2.74 -13.10
C HIS A 294 -12.84 -2.51 -14.35
N ALA A 295 -12.39 -3.09 -15.45
CA ALA A 295 -13.19 -3.28 -16.64
C ALA A 295 -13.59 -4.76 -16.74
N GLY A 296 -14.77 -5.03 -17.31
CA GLY A 296 -15.28 -6.36 -17.50
C GLY A 296 -15.99 -6.52 -18.84
N ILE A 297 -15.80 -7.70 -19.45
CA ILE A 297 -16.58 -8.21 -20.57
C ILE A 297 -17.24 -9.49 -20.07
N VAL A 298 -18.56 -9.53 -20.12
CA VAL A 298 -19.35 -10.66 -19.64
C VAL A 298 -20.26 -11.14 -20.78
N SER A 299 -20.02 -12.35 -21.26
CA SER A 299 -20.87 -13.01 -22.23
C SER A 299 -21.83 -13.96 -21.51
N VAL A 300 -23.14 -13.71 -21.64
CA VAL A 300 -24.18 -14.41 -20.88
C VAL A 300 -25.09 -15.15 -21.83
N VAL A 301 -25.30 -16.44 -21.57
CA VAL A 301 -26.32 -17.27 -22.22
C VAL A 301 -27.54 -17.29 -21.31
N ALA A 302 -28.68 -16.83 -21.82
CA ALA A 302 -29.93 -16.80 -21.07
C ALA A 302 -31.13 -16.93 -21.98
N GLY A 303 -32.24 -17.50 -21.43
CA GLY A 303 -33.53 -17.56 -22.11
C GLY A 303 -34.16 -16.16 -22.24
N GLY A 304 -35.17 -16.02 -23.11
CA GLY A 304 -35.76 -14.72 -23.48
C GLY A 304 -36.40 -13.89 -22.36
N ALA A 305 -36.41 -14.40 -21.12
CA ALA A 305 -36.88 -13.67 -19.94
C ALA A 305 -35.78 -12.80 -19.27
N VAL A 306 -34.51 -13.06 -19.57
CA VAL A 306 -33.35 -12.32 -19.04
C VAL A 306 -32.73 -11.48 -20.16
N ASP A 307 -32.86 -10.20 -20.03
CA ASP A 307 -32.28 -9.23 -20.97
C ASP A 307 -31.00 -8.60 -20.40
N ARG A 308 -30.32 -7.82 -21.25
CA ARG A 308 -29.12 -7.04 -20.88
C ARG A 308 -29.34 -6.14 -19.66
N ALA A 309 -30.54 -5.52 -19.58
CA ALA A 309 -30.85 -4.60 -18.50
C ALA A 309 -30.96 -5.34 -17.15
N THR A 310 -31.48 -6.54 -17.16
CA THR A 310 -31.56 -7.44 -15.99
C THR A 310 -30.16 -7.82 -15.51
N VAL A 311 -29.25 -8.24 -16.40
CA VAL A 311 -27.86 -8.57 -16.05
C VAL A 311 -27.14 -7.33 -15.52
N GLN A 312 -27.29 -6.19 -16.18
CA GLN A 312 -26.70 -4.92 -15.71
C GLN A 312 -27.18 -4.53 -14.31
N LYS A 313 -28.47 -4.77 -13.98
CA LYS A 313 -29.03 -4.52 -12.66
C LYS A 313 -28.44 -5.45 -11.60
N ARG A 314 -28.22 -6.73 -11.94
CA ARG A 314 -27.58 -7.71 -11.04
C ARG A 314 -26.14 -7.33 -10.71
N LEU A 315 -25.40 -6.79 -11.67
CA LEU A 315 -23.99 -6.41 -11.52
C LEU A 315 -23.79 -5.01 -10.90
N LYS A 316 -24.86 -4.28 -10.62
CA LYS A 316 -24.77 -2.96 -9.99
C LYS A 316 -24.10 -2.94 -8.59
N PRO A 317 -24.21 -4.00 -7.75
CA PRO A 317 -23.51 -4.05 -6.46
C PRO A 317 -22.00 -4.11 -6.58
N VAL A 318 -21.44 -4.63 -7.68
CA VAL A 318 -19.98 -4.70 -7.92
C VAL A 318 -19.43 -3.29 -8.16
N HIS A 319 -19.02 -2.62 -7.09
CA HIS A 319 -18.66 -1.19 -7.11
C HIS A 319 -17.35 -0.90 -7.84
N GLU A 320 -16.46 -1.88 -7.91
CA GLU A 320 -15.17 -1.79 -8.59
C GLU A 320 -15.32 -1.78 -10.12
N LEU A 321 -16.45 -2.29 -10.64
CA LEU A 321 -16.69 -2.43 -12.06
C LEU A 321 -17.11 -1.09 -12.68
N ARG A 322 -16.14 -0.34 -13.22
CA ARG A 322 -16.35 0.99 -13.80
C ARG A 322 -16.64 0.98 -15.30
N HIS A 323 -16.19 -0.05 -15.99
CA HIS A 323 -16.49 -0.25 -17.41
C HIS A 323 -16.99 -1.68 -17.62
N LEU A 324 -18.21 -1.83 -18.14
CA LEU A 324 -18.85 -3.13 -18.31
C LEU A 324 -19.44 -3.27 -19.71
N THR A 325 -18.98 -4.30 -20.41
CA THR A 325 -19.59 -4.75 -21.67
C THR A 325 -20.34 -6.05 -21.41
N ILE A 326 -21.62 -6.12 -21.77
CA ILE A 326 -22.46 -7.31 -21.65
C ILE A 326 -22.84 -7.77 -23.06
N GLU A 327 -22.49 -8.99 -23.39
CA GLU A 327 -22.92 -9.71 -24.56
C GLU A 327 -24.00 -10.72 -24.18
N MET A 328 -25.11 -10.71 -24.91
CA MET A 328 -26.20 -11.66 -24.70
C MET A 328 -26.22 -12.69 -25.80
N GLN A 329 -26.23 -13.95 -25.47
CA GLN A 329 -26.33 -15.07 -26.38
C GLN A 329 -27.63 -15.84 -26.12
N SER A 330 -28.30 -16.24 -27.17
CA SER A 330 -29.45 -17.15 -27.07
C SER A 330 -28.95 -18.58 -26.88
N PRO A 331 -29.63 -19.41 -26.07
CA PRO A 331 -29.25 -20.80 -25.86
C PRO A 331 -29.41 -21.66 -27.13
#